data_e3ce7de2f3af121497d049b5a05576e0
#
_entry.id   e3ce7de2f3af121497d049b5a05576e0
#
_cell.length_a   1.000
_cell.length_b   1.000
_cell.length_c   1.000
_cell.angle_alpha   90.00
_cell.angle_beta   90.00
_cell.angle_gamma   90.00
#
_symmetry.space_group_name_H-M   'P 1'
#
loop_
_entity.id
_entity.type
_entity.pdbx_description
1 polymer ?
#
loop_
_entity_poly.entity_id
_entity_poly.type
_entity_poly.pdbx_seq_one_letter_code
_entity_poly.pdbx_strand_id
1 'polypeptide(L)'
;MAAVNSIDKEGVRNLFSMDFLKILLRGSGQVMFQNNAWTGLLFLCGIFWGAYEEGQPLVAWGAVVGLIVSTITGYLLALPREDGREGLWGFNGILVGCGFMTFLGSTFFTWLALIICAALTTFVRTGFNNVMAPWKVNSLTFPFVFTTWLFLMAARVMKGLPPAFMSSPHLPGDFSEAINMGFGDLLVYWLKGISQVFLINSWVTGIFFLVALFVSNKWAAIWAAIASALSLFLILIFKGPGSDIENGLYGFSAVLTGIALGTVFYKANYKSAFVWCLAGIVITVFVQAAMNVFLTPIGLPTLTGPFCVATWLFLLPLFKFYGSPEQQPDHSQWHKDNKSDPGAPDLN
;
A
#
# COMPACT_ATOMS: atom_id res chain seq x y z
N MET A 1 22.62 -14.97 -20.74
CA MET A 1 22.64 -13.50 -20.93
C MET A 1 21.77 -13.18 -22.14
N ALA A 2 20.46 -13.07 -21.94
CA ALA A 2 19.56 -12.56 -22.97
C ALA A 2 19.69 -11.03 -22.97
N ALA A 3 19.85 -10.49 -24.15
CA ALA A 3 20.18 -9.11 -24.43
C ALA A 3 19.32 -8.11 -23.64
N VAL A 4 19.98 -7.24 -22.90
CA VAL A 4 19.47 -5.91 -22.52
C VAL A 4 19.37 -5.12 -23.85
N ASN A 5 18.45 -5.49 -24.70
CA ASN A 5 18.20 -4.79 -25.95
C ASN A 5 16.73 -4.53 -26.10
N SER A 6 16.46 -3.31 -25.97
CA SER A 6 15.35 -2.48 -26.42
C SER A 6 14.59 -1.90 -25.25
N ILE A 7 14.98 -0.68 -24.85
CA ILE A 7 14.05 0.33 -24.36
C ILE A 7 12.81 0.20 -25.24
N ASP A 8 11.64 0.01 -24.63
CA ASP A 8 10.36 -0.04 -25.36
C ASP A 8 10.11 1.33 -25.99
N LYS A 9 10.66 1.53 -27.19
CA LYS A 9 10.58 2.80 -27.93
C LYS A 9 9.16 3.22 -28.21
N GLU A 10 8.25 2.26 -28.36
CA GLU A 10 6.84 2.52 -28.61
C GLU A 10 6.13 2.92 -27.30
N GLY A 11 6.42 2.25 -26.19
CA GLY A 11 5.94 2.62 -24.87
C GLY A 11 6.41 4.02 -24.44
N VAL A 12 7.68 4.34 -24.66
CA VAL A 12 8.25 5.67 -24.37
C VAL A 12 7.60 6.76 -25.24
N ARG A 13 7.26 6.47 -26.49
CA ARG A 13 6.57 7.42 -27.37
C ARG A 13 5.15 7.73 -26.89
N ASN A 14 4.54 6.83 -26.12
CA ASN A 14 3.18 6.98 -25.60
C ASN A 14 3.10 7.63 -24.22
N LEU A 15 4.21 8.07 -23.62
CA LEU A 15 4.26 8.67 -22.28
C LEU A 15 3.39 9.92 -22.06
N PHE A 16 2.90 10.54 -23.13
CA PHE A 16 2.00 11.70 -23.06
C PHE A 16 0.60 11.40 -23.60
N SER A 17 0.26 10.12 -23.75
CA SER A 17 -1.04 9.69 -24.22
C SER A 17 -2.07 9.61 -23.07
N MET A 18 -3.36 9.63 -23.41
CA MET A 18 -4.44 9.36 -22.45
C MET A 18 -4.33 7.96 -21.83
N ASP A 19 -3.71 7.01 -22.54
CA ASP A 19 -3.48 5.66 -22.02
C ASP A 19 -2.43 5.66 -20.90
N PHE A 20 -1.38 6.47 -21.01
CA PHE A 20 -0.42 6.64 -19.93
C PHE A 20 -1.06 7.23 -18.67
N LEU A 21 -1.93 8.23 -18.83
CA LEU A 21 -2.68 8.77 -17.69
C LEU A 21 -3.54 7.71 -17.01
N LYS A 22 -4.26 6.88 -17.79
CA LYS A 22 -5.04 5.76 -17.24
C LYS A 22 -4.17 4.76 -16.51
N ILE A 23 -2.98 4.46 -17.02
CA ILE A 23 -2.00 3.57 -16.37
C ILE A 23 -1.56 4.16 -15.02
N LEU A 24 -1.25 5.45 -14.96
CA LEU A 24 -0.91 6.13 -13.71
C LEU A 24 -2.06 6.07 -12.70
N LEU A 25 -3.27 6.39 -13.14
CA LEU A 25 -4.45 6.34 -12.28
C LEU A 25 -4.71 4.92 -11.75
N ARG A 26 -4.61 3.89 -12.61
CA ARG A 26 -4.69 2.50 -12.14
C ARG A 26 -3.58 2.17 -11.14
N GLY A 27 -2.36 2.67 -11.36
CA GLY A 27 -1.25 2.50 -10.43
C GLY A 27 -1.54 3.03 -9.03
N SER A 28 -2.20 4.18 -8.94
CA SER A 28 -2.72 4.67 -7.66
C SER A 28 -3.77 3.73 -7.07
N GLY A 29 -4.71 3.22 -7.87
CA GLY A 29 -5.74 2.26 -7.46
C GLY A 29 -5.16 0.93 -6.95
N GLN A 30 -4.08 0.47 -7.59
CA GLN A 30 -3.44 -0.82 -7.27
C GLN A 30 -2.81 -0.89 -5.87
N VAL A 31 -2.57 0.20 -5.20
CA VAL A 31 -2.15 0.19 -3.78
C VAL A 31 -3.15 -0.56 -2.91
N MET A 32 -4.44 -0.42 -3.20
CA MET A 32 -5.52 -1.15 -2.55
C MET A 32 -6.15 -2.20 -3.47
N PHE A 33 -5.37 -2.76 -4.40
CA PHE A 33 -5.77 -3.85 -5.31
C PHE A 33 -6.91 -3.48 -6.27
N GLN A 34 -7.05 -2.21 -6.64
CA GLN A 34 -8.10 -1.76 -7.55
C GLN A 34 -7.53 -1.42 -8.94
N ASN A 35 -7.82 -2.27 -9.93
CA ASN A 35 -7.48 -2.02 -11.34
C ASN A 35 -8.55 -1.09 -11.97
N ASN A 36 -8.70 0.12 -11.44
CA ASN A 36 -9.72 1.07 -11.88
C ASN A 36 -9.17 2.50 -11.86
N ALA A 37 -9.22 3.18 -13.01
CA ALA A 37 -8.68 4.54 -13.15
C ALA A 37 -9.49 5.56 -12.33
N TRP A 38 -10.81 5.42 -12.22
CA TRP A 38 -11.65 6.32 -11.42
C TRP A 38 -11.35 6.18 -9.93
N THR A 39 -11.17 4.96 -9.45
CA THR A 39 -10.72 4.70 -8.07
C THR A 39 -9.38 5.35 -7.81
N GLY A 40 -8.42 5.19 -8.72
CA GLY A 40 -7.11 5.83 -8.61
C GLY A 40 -7.19 7.35 -8.60
N LEU A 41 -8.06 7.94 -9.40
CA LEU A 41 -8.30 9.39 -9.40
C LEU A 41 -8.86 9.85 -8.04
N LEU A 42 -9.85 9.15 -7.50
CA LEU A 42 -10.42 9.46 -6.18
C LEU A 42 -9.40 9.30 -5.05
N PHE A 43 -8.51 8.29 -5.14
CA PHE A 43 -7.40 8.16 -4.19
C PHE A 43 -6.47 9.36 -4.26
N LEU A 44 -6.05 9.79 -5.46
CA LEU A 44 -5.23 10.98 -5.61
C LEU A 44 -5.95 12.24 -5.07
N CYS A 45 -7.22 12.41 -5.37
CA CYS A 45 -8.01 13.52 -4.80
C CYS A 45 -7.99 13.50 -3.27
N GLY A 46 -8.19 12.33 -2.65
CA GLY A 46 -8.13 12.18 -1.20
C GLY A 46 -6.73 12.43 -0.63
N ILE A 47 -5.67 11.98 -1.32
CA ILE A 47 -4.27 12.26 -0.93
C ILE A 47 -4.00 13.77 -0.98
N PHE A 48 -4.37 14.44 -2.07
CA PHE A 48 -4.21 15.88 -2.18
C PHE A 48 -5.00 16.61 -1.08
N TRP A 49 -6.27 16.26 -0.90
CA TRP A 49 -7.08 16.88 0.15
C TRP A 49 -6.40 16.78 1.52
N GLY A 50 -6.08 15.57 1.98
CA GLY A 50 -5.54 15.35 3.32
C GLY A 50 -4.13 15.95 3.48
N ALA A 51 -3.26 15.85 2.47
CA ALA A 51 -1.94 16.43 2.52
C ALA A 51 -1.98 17.96 2.66
N TYR A 52 -2.91 18.64 1.99
CA TYR A 52 -3.09 20.09 2.15
C TYR A 52 -3.77 20.45 3.47
N GLU A 53 -4.74 19.65 3.93
CA GLU A 53 -5.39 19.82 5.23
C GLU A 53 -4.40 19.69 6.40
N GLU A 54 -3.45 18.76 6.30
CA GLU A 54 -2.40 18.54 7.31
C GLU A 54 -1.22 19.54 7.20
N GLY A 55 -1.24 20.45 6.25
CA GLY A 55 -0.12 21.38 6.01
C GLY A 55 1.13 20.71 5.44
N GLN A 56 0.99 19.51 4.85
CA GLN A 56 2.08 18.73 4.25
C GLN A 56 1.88 18.49 2.74
N PRO A 57 1.65 19.52 1.92
CA PRO A 57 1.30 19.37 0.50
C PRO A 57 2.34 18.59 -0.31
N LEU A 58 3.58 18.56 0.14
CA LEU A 58 4.66 17.85 -0.56
C LEU A 58 4.47 16.34 -0.55
N VAL A 59 3.69 15.77 0.39
CA VAL A 59 3.34 14.35 0.39
C VAL A 59 2.55 13.98 -0.86
N ALA A 60 1.57 14.82 -1.24
CA ALA A 60 0.78 14.60 -2.47
C ALA A 60 1.65 14.72 -3.74
N TRP A 61 2.53 15.70 -3.81
CA TRP A 61 3.43 15.85 -4.95
C TRP A 61 4.49 14.76 -5.01
N GLY A 62 5.00 14.32 -3.86
CA GLY A 62 5.88 13.14 -3.77
C GLY A 62 5.20 11.88 -4.28
N ALA A 63 3.93 11.67 -3.91
CA ALA A 63 3.12 10.56 -4.41
C ALA A 63 3.05 10.54 -5.94
N VAL A 64 2.77 11.70 -6.56
CA VAL A 64 2.72 11.82 -8.03
C VAL A 64 4.06 11.53 -8.68
N VAL A 65 5.15 12.11 -8.15
CA VAL A 65 6.50 11.89 -8.68
C VAL A 65 6.89 10.42 -8.56
N GLY A 66 6.66 9.80 -7.39
CA GLY A 66 6.97 8.38 -7.17
C GLY A 66 6.19 7.45 -8.12
N LEU A 67 4.89 7.73 -8.33
CA LEU A 67 4.03 7.02 -9.27
C LEU A 67 4.54 7.10 -10.70
N ILE A 68 4.88 8.30 -11.17
CA ILE A 68 5.37 8.53 -12.54
C ILE A 68 6.72 7.83 -12.74
N VAL A 69 7.67 8.04 -11.83
CA VAL A 69 9.03 7.49 -11.94
C VAL A 69 9.01 5.96 -11.98
N SER A 70 8.30 5.33 -11.05
CA SER A 70 8.21 3.86 -11.02
C SER A 70 7.53 3.28 -12.26
N THR A 71 6.50 3.95 -12.78
CA THR A 71 5.82 3.55 -14.02
C THR A 71 6.74 3.68 -15.23
N ILE A 72 7.46 4.81 -15.38
CA ILE A 72 8.44 5.01 -16.45
C ILE A 72 9.55 3.97 -16.36
N THR A 73 10.01 3.64 -15.15
CA THR A 73 11.02 2.60 -14.95
C THR A 73 10.56 1.25 -15.48
N GLY A 74 9.27 0.90 -15.34
CA GLY A 74 8.71 -0.31 -15.94
C GLY A 74 8.84 -0.36 -17.46
N TYR A 75 8.62 0.77 -18.14
CA TYR A 75 8.87 0.90 -19.58
C TYR A 75 10.35 0.78 -19.93
N LEU A 76 11.22 1.44 -19.17
CA LEU A 76 12.68 1.41 -19.43
C LEU A 76 13.27 0.02 -19.23
N LEU A 77 12.74 -0.76 -18.30
CA LEU A 77 13.16 -2.15 -18.05
C LEU A 77 12.48 -3.16 -18.99
N ALA A 78 11.63 -2.70 -19.91
CA ALA A 78 10.87 -3.55 -20.82
C ALA A 78 10.11 -4.67 -20.10
N LEU A 79 9.50 -4.37 -18.95
CA LEU A 79 8.70 -5.32 -18.17
C LEU A 79 7.42 -5.73 -18.92
N PRO A 80 6.75 -6.84 -18.53
CA PRO A 80 5.53 -7.28 -19.19
C PRO A 80 4.51 -6.15 -19.31
N ARG A 81 4.10 -5.84 -20.55
CA ARG A 81 3.20 -4.71 -20.84
C ARG A 81 1.83 -4.84 -20.18
N GLU A 82 1.37 -6.05 -19.95
CA GLU A 82 0.13 -6.35 -19.26
C GLU A 82 0.16 -5.78 -17.84
N ASP A 83 1.21 -6.08 -17.06
CA ASP A 83 1.45 -5.50 -15.73
C ASP A 83 1.43 -3.95 -15.77
N GLY A 84 2.03 -3.36 -16.79
CA GLY A 84 2.06 -1.91 -16.98
C GLY A 84 0.68 -1.32 -17.20
N ARG A 85 -0.09 -1.90 -18.12
CA ARG A 85 -1.44 -1.43 -18.45
C ARG A 85 -2.41 -1.50 -17.27
N GLU A 86 -2.18 -2.42 -16.36
CA GLU A 86 -2.92 -2.55 -15.11
C GLU A 86 -2.41 -1.65 -13.99
N GLY A 87 -1.36 -0.87 -14.23
CA GLY A 87 -0.78 0.04 -13.24
C GLY A 87 0.14 -0.64 -12.22
N LEU A 88 0.48 -1.93 -12.39
CA LEU A 88 1.27 -2.68 -11.42
C LEU A 88 2.72 -2.23 -11.30
N TRP A 89 3.21 -1.34 -12.16
CA TRP A 89 4.54 -0.74 -12.04
C TRP A 89 4.55 0.47 -11.09
N GLY A 90 3.39 1.14 -10.91
CA GLY A 90 3.30 2.42 -10.22
C GLY A 90 3.03 2.35 -8.72
N PHE A 91 2.33 1.31 -8.23
CA PHE A 91 1.75 1.31 -6.88
C PHE A 91 2.77 1.33 -5.73
N ASN A 92 3.94 0.74 -5.89
CA ASN A 92 5.01 0.86 -4.91
C ASN A 92 5.65 2.25 -4.93
N GLY A 93 5.78 2.86 -6.11
CA GLY A 93 6.38 4.18 -6.26
C GLY A 93 5.56 5.30 -5.64
N ILE A 94 4.22 5.26 -5.77
CA ILE A 94 3.37 6.25 -5.11
C ILE A 94 3.54 6.21 -3.58
N LEU A 95 3.66 5.03 -2.99
CA LEU A 95 3.91 4.85 -1.56
C LEU A 95 5.31 5.34 -1.15
N VAL A 96 6.34 5.13 -1.98
CA VAL A 96 7.67 5.74 -1.77
C VAL A 96 7.55 7.24 -1.71
N GLY A 97 6.82 7.85 -2.65
CA GLY A 97 6.62 9.28 -2.70
C GLY A 97 5.96 9.83 -1.43
N CYS A 98 4.87 9.18 -0.96
CA CYS A 98 4.25 9.52 0.31
C CYS A 98 5.24 9.39 1.47
N GLY A 99 5.93 8.24 1.58
CA GLY A 99 6.84 7.96 2.69
C GLY A 99 8.02 8.91 2.76
N PHE A 100 8.65 9.24 1.62
CA PHE A 100 9.76 10.20 1.61
C PHE A 100 9.35 11.57 2.11
N MET A 101 8.25 12.11 1.61
CA MET A 101 7.80 13.45 1.98
C MET A 101 7.16 13.50 3.37
N THR A 102 6.75 12.36 3.92
CA THR A 102 6.32 12.26 5.31
C THR A 102 7.52 12.21 6.27
N PHE A 103 8.53 11.38 5.99
CA PHE A 103 9.60 11.10 6.96
C PHE A 103 10.87 11.94 6.79
N LEU A 104 11.07 12.56 5.63
CA LEU A 104 12.26 13.35 5.32
C LEU A 104 11.91 14.81 5.00
N GLY A 105 12.77 15.73 5.40
CA GLY A 105 12.67 17.13 5.03
C GLY A 105 12.92 17.31 3.53
N SER A 106 12.19 18.25 2.92
CA SER A 106 12.28 18.50 1.48
C SER A 106 13.54 19.29 1.14
N THR A 107 14.49 18.60 0.51
CA THR A 107 15.69 19.16 -0.09
C THR A 107 15.84 18.67 -1.52
N PHE A 108 16.72 19.29 -2.31
CA PHE A 108 17.06 18.79 -3.64
C PHE A 108 17.51 17.31 -3.59
N PHE A 109 18.32 16.94 -2.60
CA PHE A 109 18.80 15.56 -2.43
C PHE A 109 17.70 14.59 -2.01
N THR A 110 16.71 15.05 -1.24
CA THR A 110 15.53 14.23 -0.90
C THR A 110 14.72 13.89 -2.14
N TRP A 111 14.48 14.86 -3.04
CA TRP A 111 13.78 14.61 -4.30
C TRP A 111 14.58 13.69 -5.22
N LEU A 112 15.91 13.87 -5.31
CA LEU A 112 16.77 12.99 -6.08
C LEU A 112 16.72 11.55 -5.53
N ALA A 113 16.83 11.40 -4.20
CA ALA A 113 16.74 10.10 -3.54
C ALA A 113 15.37 9.45 -3.71
N LEU A 114 14.25 10.22 -3.68
CA LEU A 114 12.91 9.75 -3.99
C LEU A 114 12.86 9.15 -5.40
N ILE A 115 13.38 9.85 -6.40
CA ILE A 115 13.42 9.37 -7.80
C ILE A 115 14.19 8.05 -7.89
N ILE A 116 15.36 7.99 -7.27
CA ILE A 116 16.19 6.77 -7.26
C ILE A 116 15.45 5.61 -6.56
N CYS A 117 14.85 5.88 -5.40
CA CYS A 117 14.13 4.87 -4.63
C CYS A 117 12.88 4.37 -5.37
N ALA A 118 12.09 5.29 -5.97
CA ALA A 118 10.90 4.93 -6.74
C ALA A 118 11.25 4.08 -7.98
N ALA A 119 12.33 4.40 -8.67
CA ALA A 119 12.84 3.56 -9.77
C ALA A 119 13.28 2.18 -9.25
N LEU A 120 14.01 2.15 -8.14
CA LEU A 120 14.48 0.92 -7.51
C LEU A 120 13.33 -0.01 -7.10
N THR A 121 12.18 0.52 -6.65
CA THR A 121 11.05 -0.32 -6.23
C THR A 121 10.52 -1.18 -7.37
N THR A 122 10.48 -0.67 -8.59
CA THR A 122 10.01 -1.43 -9.76
C THR A 122 10.96 -2.59 -10.09
N PHE A 123 12.27 -2.34 -9.99
CA PHE A 123 13.28 -3.37 -10.15
C PHE A 123 13.20 -4.44 -9.05
N VAL A 124 13.13 -4.00 -7.79
CA VAL A 124 13.04 -4.87 -6.60
C VAL A 124 11.75 -5.68 -6.61
N ARG A 125 10.61 -5.10 -7.03
CA ARG A 125 9.34 -5.82 -7.19
C ARG A 125 9.50 -7.03 -8.12
N THR A 126 10.16 -6.82 -9.26
CA THR A 126 10.40 -7.90 -10.22
C THR A 126 11.25 -9.00 -9.60
N GLY A 127 12.32 -8.64 -8.90
CA GLY A 127 13.18 -9.59 -8.20
C GLY A 127 12.45 -10.40 -7.13
N PHE A 128 11.71 -9.74 -6.24
CA PHE A 128 10.92 -10.42 -5.21
C PHE A 128 9.84 -11.32 -5.80
N ASN A 129 9.12 -10.87 -6.83
CA ASN A 129 8.11 -11.71 -7.48
C ASN A 129 8.74 -12.97 -8.09
N ASN A 130 9.93 -12.87 -8.71
CA ASN A 130 10.62 -14.03 -9.22
C ASN A 130 11.03 -15.03 -8.11
N VAL A 131 11.50 -14.53 -6.97
CA VAL A 131 11.86 -15.37 -5.81
C VAL A 131 10.62 -16.03 -5.20
N MET A 132 9.48 -15.32 -5.16
CA MET A 132 8.25 -15.79 -4.53
C MET A 132 7.34 -16.61 -5.46
N ALA A 133 7.58 -16.56 -6.76
CA ALA A 133 6.78 -17.28 -7.76
C ALA A 133 6.61 -18.80 -7.49
N PRO A 134 7.66 -19.55 -7.03
CA PRO A 134 7.48 -20.96 -6.70
C PRO A 134 6.47 -21.21 -5.60
N TRP A 135 6.28 -20.27 -4.70
CA TRP A 135 5.27 -20.35 -3.61
C TRP A 135 3.94 -19.74 -3.98
N LYS A 136 3.79 -19.26 -5.23
CA LYS A 136 2.55 -18.65 -5.74
C LYS A 136 2.06 -17.47 -4.91
N VAL A 137 2.99 -16.70 -4.37
CA VAL A 137 2.75 -15.51 -3.54
C VAL A 137 3.43 -14.32 -4.17
N ASN A 138 2.82 -13.16 -4.06
CA ASN A 138 3.34 -11.89 -4.58
C ASN A 138 4.14 -11.13 -3.55
N SER A 139 5.02 -10.25 -4.02
CA SER A 139 5.77 -9.33 -3.17
C SER A 139 4.89 -8.27 -2.47
N LEU A 140 3.65 -8.09 -2.90
CA LEU A 140 2.72 -7.09 -2.35
C LEU A 140 3.36 -5.68 -2.39
N THR A 141 3.24 -4.92 -1.29
CA THR A 141 3.92 -3.63 -1.13
C THR A 141 5.29 -3.75 -0.46
N PHE A 142 5.83 -4.95 -0.29
CA PHE A 142 7.15 -5.15 0.34
C PHE A 142 8.32 -4.48 -0.41
N PRO A 143 8.32 -4.38 -1.75
CA PRO A 143 9.31 -3.59 -2.47
C PRO A 143 9.37 -2.13 -1.99
N PHE A 144 8.22 -1.48 -1.76
CA PHE A 144 8.15 -0.16 -1.15
C PHE A 144 8.74 -0.16 0.27
N VAL A 145 8.31 -1.10 1.12
CA VAL A 145 8.79 -1.21 2.51
C VAL A 145 10.31 -1.34 2.55
N PHE A 146 10.84 -2.31 1.82
CA PHE A 146 12.26 -2.63 1.81
C PHE A 146 13.13 -1.47 1.28
N THR A 147 12.77 -0.92 0.12
CA THR A 147 13.56 0.17 -0.47
C THR A 147 13.48 1.44 0.36
N THR A 148 12.29 1.78 0.89
CA THR A 148 12.13 2.95 1.74
C THR A 148 12.95 2.81 3.02
N TRP A 149 12.94 1.65 3.68
CA TRP A 149 13.80 1.40 4.85
C TRP A 149 15.28 1.61 4.55
N LEU A 150 15.79 1.15 3.41
CA LEU A 150 17.19 1.38 3.03
C LEU A 150 17.54 2.86 2.97
N PHE A 151 16.67 3.67 2.37
CA PHE A 151 16.91 5.11 2.26
C PHE A 151 16.70 5.86 3.58
N LEU A 152 15.70 5.50 4.37
CA LEU A 152 15.50 6.08 5.70
C LEU A 152 16.66 5.76 6.65
N MET A 153 17.22 4.55 6.56
CA MET A 153 18.44 4.22 7.31
C MET A 153 19.65 5.02 6.81
N ALA A 154 19.81 5.15 5.50
CA ALA A 154 20.87 5.99 4.92
C ALA A 154 20.76 7.46 5.36
N ALA A 155 19.54 7.98 5.50
CA ALA A 155 19.29 9.34 5.98
C ALA A 155 19.83 9.61 7.40
N ARG A 156 20.03 8.55 8.22
CA ARG A 156 20.65 8.71 9.55
C ARG A 156 22.10 9.22 9.50
N VAL A 157 22.80 9.00 8.40
CA VAL A 157 24.21 9.39 8.21
C VAL A 157 24.42 10.35 7.04
N MET A 158 23.45 10.48 6.14
CA MET A 158 23.52 11.35 4.97
C MET A 158 22.86 12.68 5.25
N LYS A 159 23.63 13.72 5.57
CA LYS A 159 23.11 15.06 5.92
C LYS A 159 22.24 15.73 4.83
N GLY A 160 22.38 15.31 3.58
CA GLY A 160 21.53 15.78 2.47
C GLY A 160 20.08 15.27 2.53
N LEU A 161 19.82 14.26 3.37
CA LEU A 161 18.51 13.66 3.60
C LEU A 161 18.07 13.94 5.06
N PRO A 162 17.68 15.16 5.41
CA PRO A 162 17.37 15.50 6.78
C PRO A 162 16.11 14.78 7.24
N PRO A 163 16.12 14.07 8.39
CA PRO A 163 14.91 13.53 8.99
C PRO A 163 13.90 14.63 9.34
N ALA A 164 12.61 14.39 9.11
CA ALA A 164 11.51 15.28 9.52
C ALA A 164 10.65 14.62 10.60
N PHE A 165 9.77 13.68 10.21
CA PHE A 165 8.90 12.97 11.15
C PHE A 165 9.38 11.53 11.42
N MET A 166 10.67 11.27 11.23
CA MET A 166 11.26 10.00 11.65
C MET A 166 11.43 9.96 13.17
N SER A 167 10.97 8.89 13.80
CA SER A 167 11.23 8.65 15.21
C SER A 167 12.73 8.55 15.46
N SER A 168 13.21 9.11 16.59
CA SER A 168 14.56 8.84 17.07
C SER A 168 14.65 7.40 17.58
N PRO A 169 15.78 6.71 17.39
CA PRO A 169 16.01 5.41 18.00
C PRO A 169 15.85 5.47 19.52
N HIS A 170 14.99 4.61 20.07
CA HIS A 170 14.76 4.50 21.51
C HIS A 170 14.34 3.07 21.88
N LEU A 171 14.44 2.72 23.15
CA LEU A 171 13.92 1.45 23.61
C LEU A 171 12.40 1.52 23.76
N PRO A 172 11.69 0.40 23.53
CA PRO A 172 10.26 0.33 23.80
C PRO A 172 9.98 0.73 25.26
N GLY A 173 9.02 1.62 25.46
CA GLY A 173 8.61 2.11 26.77
C GLY A 173 7.16 1.74 27.09
N ASP A 174 6.72 2.10 28.30
CA ASP A 174 5.33 1.94 28.69
C ASP A 174 4.46 3.01 27.97
N PHE A 175 3.39 2.57 27.35
CA PHE A 175 2.44 3.41 26.66
C PHE A 175 1.16 3.52 27.52
N SER A 176 1.06 4.54 28.34
CA SER A 176 -0.10 4.79 29.20
C SER A 176 -0.70 6.17 28.91
N GLU A 177 -1.08 6.42 27.68
CA GLU A 177 -1.73 7.68 27.30
C GLU A 177 -3.25 7.56 27.38
N ALA A 178 -3.88 8.55 27.99
CA ALA A 178 -5.33 8.69 27.92
C ALA A 178 -5.75 9.11 26.52
N ILE A 179 -6.78 8.49 25.98
CA ILE A 179 -7.35 8.81 24.67
C ILE A 179 -8.79 9.29 24.83
N ASN A 180 -9.22 10.11 23.88
CA ASN A 180 -10.64 10.44 23.75
C ASN A 180 -11.40 9.23 23.20
N MET A 181 -12.50 8.86 23.82
CA MET A 181 -13.32 7.70 23.43
C MET A 181 -14.77 8.06 23.19
N GLY A 182 -15.06 9.30 22.81
CA GLY A 182 -16.40 9.66 22.34
C GLY A 182 -16.71 8.93 21.02
N PHE A 183 -18.02 8.73 20.75
CA PHE A 183 -18.43 8.06 19.51
C PHE A 183 -17.92 8.78 18.26
N GLY A 184 -17.88 10.11 18.26
CA GLY A 184 -17.34 10.91 17.17
C GLY A 184 -15.85 10.68 16.96
N ASP A 185 -15.07 10.59 18.05
CA ASP A 185 -13.63 10.35 17.99
C ASP A 185 -13.31 8.96 17.40
N LEU A 186 -14.07 7.94 17.83
CA LEU A 186 -13.91 6.58 17.29
C LEU A 186 -14.22 6.50 15.80
N LEU A 187 -15.20 7.25 15.28
CA LEU A 187 -15.47 7.33 13.85
C LEU A 187 -14.30 7.99 13.10
N VAL A 188 -13.72 9.04 13.67
CA VAL A 188 -12.54 9.71 13.11
C VAL A 188 -11.36 8.74 13.06
N TYR A 189 -11.06 8.03 14.14
CA TYR A 189 -9.95 7.06 14.20
C TYR A 189 -10.14 5.90 13.22
N TRP A 190 -11.38 5.41 13.10
CA TRP A 190 -11.74 4.40 12.12
C TRP A 190 -11.47 4.85 10.68
N LEU A 191 -11.87 6.07 10.30
CA LEU A 191 -11.62 6.64 8.97
C LEU A 191 -10.13 6.91 8.72
N LYS A 192 -9.42 7.42 9.73
CA LYS A 192 -7.97 7.61 9.66
C LYS A 192 -7.26 6.28 9.42
N GLY A 193 -7.70 5.17 10.01
CA GLY A 193 -7.17 3.85 9.75
C GLY A 193 -7.19 3.46 8.27
N ILE A 194 -8.14 3.98 7.50
CA ILE A 194 -8.22 3.75 6.05
C ILE A 194 -7.32 4.71 5.28
N SER A 195 -7.28 6.00 5.66
CA SER A 195 -6.46 7.00 4.97
C SER A 195 -4.96 6.79 5.16
N GLN A 196 -4.55 6.23 6.30
CA GLN A 196 -3.17 5.93 6.63
C GLN A 196 -2.49 4.91 5.69
N VAL A 197 -3.24 4.22 4.83
CA VAL A 197 -2.65 3.38 3.76
C VAL A 197 -1.70 4.20 2.88
N PHE A 198 -1.99 5.48 2.68
CA PHE A 198 -1.12 6.42 1.96
C PHE A 198 -0.39 7.41 2.88
N LEU A 199 -0.26 7.10 4.17
CA LEU A 199 0.37 7.95 5.19
C LEU A 199 -0.31 9.34 5.32
N ILE A 200 -1.61 9.40 5.15
CA ILE A 200 -2.42 10.61 5.31
C ILE A 200 -3.27 10.48 6.57
N ASN A 201 -3.15 11.44 7.49
CA ASN A 201 -3.83 11.43 8.79
C ASN A 201 -5.16 12.19 8.77
N SER A 202 -5.95 12.08 7.71
CA SER A 202 -7.21 12.79 7.51
C SER A 202 -8.40 11.83 7.45
N TRP A 203 -9.42 12.06 8.27
CA TRP A 203 -10.67 11.30 8.22
C TRP A 203 -11.46 11.54 6.93
N VAL A 204 -11.38 12.75 6.37
CA VAL A 204 -12.03 13.08 5.10
C VAL A 204 -11.41 12.26 3.96
N THR A 205 -10.08 12.12 3.95
CA THR A 205 -9.37 11.23 3.02
C THR A 205 -9.85 9.78 3.17
N GLY A 206 -10.14 9.32 4.40
CA GLY A 206 -10.74 8.01 4.65
C GLY A 206 -12.09 7.83 3.96
N ILE A 207 -12.94 8.85 3.93
CA ILE A 207 -14.20 8.85 3.19
C ILE A 207 -13.93 8.76 1.68
N PHE A 208 -13.02 9.59 1.13
CA PHE A 208 -12.62 9.50 -0.28
C PHE A 208 -12.22 8.08 -0.66
N PHE A 209 -11.43 7.42 0.19
CA PHE A 209 -10.94 6.07 -0.10
C PHE A 209 -12.04 5.01 -0.02
N LEU A 210 -12.96 5.10 0.93
CA LEU A 210 -14.13 4.20 0.98
C LEU A 210 -15.02 4.36 -0.27
N VAL A 211 -15.29 5.59 -0.68
CA VAL A 211 -16.06 5.86 -1.89
C VAL A 211 -15.33 5.33 -3.13
N ALA A 212 -14.02 5.57 -3.22
CA ALA A 212 -13.19 5.08 -4.30
C ALA A 212 -13.19 3.54 -4.41
N LEU A 213 -13.05 2.86 -3.28
CA LEU A 213 -13.15 1.40 -3.22
C LEU A 213 -14.53 0.92 -3.66
N PHE A 214 -15.60 1.58 -3.21
CA PHE A 214 -16.96 1.20 -3.56
C PHE A 214 -17.24 1.35 -5.07
N VAL A 215 -16.66 2.37 -5.72
CA VAL A 215 -16.77 2.59 -7.17
C VAL A 215 -16.17 1.41 -7.96
N SER A 216 -15.08 0.83 -7.49
CA SER A 216 -14.43 -0.30 -8.15
C SER A 216 -15.03 -1.64 -7.70
N ASN A 217 -15.05 -1.88 -6.40
CA ASN A 217 -15.46 -3.14 -5.80
C ASN A 217 -16.09 -2.91 -4.42
N LYS A 218 -17.43 -3.05 -4.34
CA LYS A 218 -18.15 -2.87 -3.08
C LYS A 218 -17.63 -3.78 -1.95
N TRP A 219 -17.17 -4.98 -2.27
CA TRP A 219 -16.64 -5.90 -1.27
C TRP A 219 -15.29 -5.44 -0.72
N ALA A 220 -14.45 -4.79 -1.55
CA ALA A 220 -13.23 -4.17 -1.09
C ALA A 220 -13.51 -3.03 -0.10
N ALA A 221 -14.53 -2.19 -0.36
CA ALA A 221 -14.97 -1.15 0.57
C ALA A 221 -15.49 -1.75 1.88
N ILE A 222 -16.31 -2.82 1.82
CA ILE A 222 -16.82 -3.51 3.01
C ILE A 222 -15.69 -4.11 3.83
N TRP A 223 -14.75 -4.81 3.20
CA TRP A 223 -13.60 -5.39 3.91
C TRP A 223 -12.68 -4.33 4.50
N ALA A 224 -12.46 -3.21 3.81
CA ALA A 224 -11.72 -2.08 4.34
C ALA A 224 -12.38 -1.51 5.60
N ALA A 225 -13.70 -1.31 5.56
CA ALA A 225 -14.48 -0.81 6.69
C ALA A 225 -14.45 -1.77 7.89
N ILE A 226 -14.67 -3.07 7.65
CA ILE A 226 -14.60 -4.12 8.68
C ILE A 226 -13.19 -4.21 9.27
N ALA A 227 -12.16 -4.21 8.43
CA ALA A 227 -10.79 -4.38 8.88
C ALA A 227 -10.33 -3.20 9.74
N SER A 228 -10.63 -1.96 9.35
CA SER A 228 -10.33 -0.79 10.16
C SER A 228 -11.10 -0.79 11.49
N ALA A 229 -12.40 -1.16 11.48
CA ALA A 229 -13.19 -1.23 12.70
C ALA A 229 -12.70 -2.34 13.65
N LEU A 230 -12.42 -3.54 13.13
CA LEU A 230 -11.93 -4.66 13.91
C LEU A 230 -10.54 -4.38 14.51
N SER A 231 -9.65 -3.75 13.74
CA SER A 231 -8.33 -3.37 14.25
C SER A 231 -8.41 -2.32 15.36
N LEU A 232 -9.28 -1.30 15.20
CA LEU A 232 -9.53 -0.29 16.23
C LEU A 232 -10.11 -0.95 17.50
N PHE A 233 -11.09 -1.82 17.36
CA PHE A 233 -11.69 -2.55 18.47
C PHE A 233 -10.65 -3.39 19.24
N LEU A 234 -9.82 -4.13 18.52
CA LEU A 234 -8.78 -4.97 19.12
C LEU A 234 -7.74 -4.13 19.88
N ILE A 235 -7.22 -3.07 19.27
CA ILE A 235 -6.17 -2.29 19.94
C ILE A 235 -6.70 -1.54 21.15
N LEU A 236 -7.98 -1.17 21.17
CA LEU A 236 -8.65 -0.61 22.35
C LEU A 236 -8.75 -1.64 23.49
N ILE A 237 -9.18 -2.88 23.17
CA ILE A 237 -9.28 -3.96 24.19
C ILE A 237 -7.91 -4.30 24.76
N PHE A 238 -6.89 -4.39 23.90
CA PHE A 238 -5.51 -4.70 24.33
C PHE A 238 -4.75 -3.48 24.85
N LYS A 239 -5.41 -2.31 24.98
CA LYS A 239 -4.85 -1.08 25.56
C LYS A 239 -3.54 -0.66 24.90
N GLY A 240 -3.54 -0.58 23.56
CA GLY A 240 -2.39 -0.11 22.79
C GLY A 240 -2.09 1.37 23.00
N PRO A 241 -1.01 1.89 22.39
CA PRO A 241 -0.59 3.28 22.52
C PRO A 241 -1.70 4.25 22.05
N GLY A 242 -2.04 5.23 22.90
CA GLY A 242 -3.12 6.17 22.65
C GLY A 242 -2.89 7.02 21.40
N SER A 243 -1.69 7.58 21.25
CA SER A 243 -1.31 8.36 20.08
C SER A 243 -1.44 7.58 18.76
N ASP A 244 -1.08 6.30 18.75
CA ASP A 244 -1.20 5.45 17.57
C ASP A 244 -2.68 5.19 17.23
N ILE A 245 -3.52 5.00 18.27
CA ILE A 245 -4.97 4.81 18.11
C ILE A 245 -5.62 6.05 17.52
N GLU A 246 -5.35 7.24 18.06
CA GLU A 246 -5.88 8.52 17.63
C GLU A 246 -5.50 8.87 16.18
N ASN A 247 -4.35 8.38 15.73
CA ASN A 247 -3.87 8.55 14.37
C ASN A 247 -4.22 7.39 13.43
N GLY A 248 -4.97 6.38 13.87
CA GLY A 248 -5.41 5.25 13.06
C GLY A 248 -4.29 4.30 12.61
N LEU A 249 -3.13 4.32 13.28
CA LEU A 249 -1.92 3.59 12.84
C LEU A 249 -2.01 2.07 12.95
N TYR A 250 -3.04 1.53 13.59
CA TYR A 250 -3.32 0.09 13.58
C TYR A 250 -4.31 -0.34 12.50
N GLY A 251 -4.92 0.63 11.77
CA GLY A 251 -5.95 0.36 10.76
C GLY A 251 -5.38 -0.02 9.40
N PHE A 252 -4.42 0.72 8.90
CA PHE A 252 -4.02 0.68 7.48
C PHE A 252 -3.49 -0.68 7.00
N SER A 253 -2.65 -1.34 7.79
CA SER A 253 -2.16 -2.69 7.44
C SER A 253 -3.28 -3.72 7.49
N ALA A 254 -4.19 -3.61 8.47
CA ALA A 254 -5.36 -4.47 8.59
C ALA A 254 -6.34 -4.27 7.41
N VAL A 255 -6.54 -3.02 6.97
CA VAL A 255 -7.34 -2.66 5.79
C VAL A 255 -6.79 -3.34 4.54
N LEU A 256 -5.49 -3.25 4.29
CA LEU A 256 -4.85 -3.91 3.15
C LEU A 256 -4.96 -5.44 3.24
N THR A 257 -4.77 -6.04 4.42
CA THR A 257 -4.95 -7.48 4.63
C THR A 257 -6.40 -7.91 4.38
N GLY A 258 -7.37 -7.15 4.88
CA GLY A 258 -8.80 -7.42 4.69
C GLY A 258 -9.20 -7.39 3.22
N ILE A 259 -8.76 -6.38 2.46
CA ILE A 259 -9.00 -6.31 1.02
C ILE A 259 -8.31 -7.46 0.29
N ALA A 260 -7.02 -7.71 0.58
CA ALA A 260 -6.23 -8.73 -0.08
C ALA A 260 -6.83 -10.14 0.10
N LEU A 261 -7.07 -10.55 1.34
CA LEU A 261 -7.62 -11.87 1.62
C LEU A 261 -9.10 -11.97 1.27
N GLY A 262 -9.88 -10.90 1.50
CA GLY A 262 -11.32 -10.92 1.30
C GLY A 262 -11.79 -10.76 -0.15
N THR A 263 -10.94 -10.20 -1.04
CA THR A 263 -11.38 -9.92 -2.42
C THR A 263 -10.43 -10.39 -3.51
N VAL A 264 -9.14 -10.61 -3.19
CA VAL A 264 -8.12 -10.94 -4.19
C VAL A 264 -7.71 -12.40 -4.11
N PHE A 265 -7.24 -12.82 -2.93
CA PHE A 265 -6.62 -14.13 -2.78
C PHE A 265 -7.58 -15.23 -2.33
N TYR A 266 -8.64 -14.90 -1.58
CA TYR A 266 -9.66 -15.84 -1.15
C TYR A 266 -11.00 -15.58 -1.84
N LYS A 267 -11.76 -16.64 -2.12
CA LYS A 267 -13.14 -16.49 -2.62
C LYS A 267 -14.05 -16.16 -1.45
N ALA A 268 -14.47 -14.90 -1.34
CA ALA A 268 -15.24 -14.39 -0.20
C ALA A 268 -16.61 -15.05 0.05
N ASN A 269 -17.15 -15.80 -0.93
CA ASN A 269 -18.41 -16.55 -0.80
C ASN A 269 -18.28 -17.87 -0.02
N TYR A 270 -17.07 -18.29 0.36
CA TYR A 270 -16.87 -19.47 1.19
C TYR A 270 -16.79 -19.07 2.66
N LYS A 271 -17.57 -19.71 3.52
CA LYS A 271 -17.57 -19.44 4.97
C LYS A 271 -16.17 -19.59 5.60
N SER A 272 -15.40 -20.57 5.17
CA SER A 272 -14.03 -20.77 5.63
C SER A 272 -13.10 -19.61 5.21
N ALA A 273 -13.22 -19.12 3.97
CA ALA A 273 -12.45 -17.98 3.50
C ALA A 273 -12.78 -16.70 4.29
N PHE A 274 -14.05 -16.50 4.63
CA PHE A 274 -14.48 -15.40 5.47
C PHE A 274 -13.82 -15.45 6.86
N VAL A 275 -13.85 -16.60 7.52
CA VAL A 275 -13.21 -16.79 8.84
C VAL A 275 -11.70 -16.56 8.76
N TRP A 276 -11.03 -17.09 7.73
CA TRP A 276 -9.61 -16.89 7.55
C TRP A 276 -9.24 -15.45 7.23
N CYS A 277 -10.09 -14.71 6.51
CA CYS A 277 -9.91 -13.28 6.29
C CYS A 277 -9.99 -12.50 7.61
N LEU A 278 -10.99 -12.77 8.47
CA LEU A 278 -11.07 -12.17 9.80
C LEU A 278 -9.85 -12.53 10.66
N ALA A 279 -9.42 -13.79 10.65
CA ALA A 279 -8.22 -14.21 11.37
C ALA A 279 -6.98 -13.46 10.85
N GLY A 280 -6.85 -13.26 9.54
CA GLY A 280 -5.78 -12.47 8.94
C GLY A 280 -5.76 -11.03 9.44
N ILE A 281 -6.92 -10.37 9.50
CA ILE A 281 -7.06 -9.02 10.05
C ILE A 281 -6.60 -8.99 11.52
N VAL A 282 -7.08 -9.92 12.34
CA VAL A 282 -6.69 -10.02 13.76
C VAL A 282 -5.19 -10.18 13.90
N ILE A 283 -4.59 -11.11 13.19
CA ILE A 283 -3.14 -11.35 13.23
C ILE A 283 -2.35 -10.13 12.74
N THR A 284 -2.87 -9.37 11.77
CA THR A 284 -2.21 -8.14 11.32
C THR A 284 -2.04 -7.12 12.44
N VAL A 285 -3.01 -6.99 13.34
CA VAL A 285 -2.91 -6.08 14.50
C VAL A 285 -1.75 -6.47 15.42
N PHE A 286 -1.60 -7.77 15.70
CA PHE A 286 -0.48 -8.26 16.53
C PHE A 286 0.86 -8.12 15.80
N VAL A 287 0.91 -8.39 14.50
CA VAL A 287 2.12 -8.18 13.69
C VAL A 287 2.49 -6.69 13.65
N GLN A 288 1.49 -5.79 13.54
CA GLN A 288 1.73 -4.33 13.61
C GLN A 288 2.36 -3.94 14.95
N ALA A 289 1.78 -4.38 16.07
CA ALA A 289 2.31 -4.11 17.40
C ALA A 289 3.74 -4.68 17.58
N ALA A 290 3.97 -5.91 17.16
CA ALA A 290 5.28 -6.54 17.24
C ALA A 290 6.32 -5.82 16.39
N MET A 291 6.00 -5.43 15.18
CA MET A 291 6.90 -4.70 14.29
C MET A 291 7.17 -3.27 14.77
N ASN A 292 6.18 -2.59 15.38
CA ASN A 292 6.41 -1.30 16.02
C ASN A 292 7.53 -1.43 17.09
N VAL A 293 7.41 -2.40 17.99
CA VAL A 293 8.42 -2.67 19.02
C VAL A 293 9.77 -3.07 18.41
N PHE A 294 9.76 -3.94 17.40
CA PHE A 294 10.99 -4.43 16.76
C PHE A 294 11.78 -3.32 16.05
N LEU A 295 11.08 -2.34 15.44
CA LEU A 295 11.71 -1.26 14.66
C LEU A 295 12.02 -0.01 15.49
N THR A 296 11.44 0.14 16.68
CA THR A 296 11.68 1.26 17.59
C THR A 296 13.16 1.50 17.90
N PRO A 297 14.00 0.46 18.21
CA PRO A 297 15.41 0.67 18.51
C PRO A 297 16.24 1.24 17.35
N ILE A 298 15.76 1.12 16.12
CA ILE A 298 16.40 1.69 14.93
C ILE A 298 15.65 2.91 14.39
N GLY A 299 14.49 3.25 15.01
CA GLY A 299 13.68 4.41 14.66
C GLY A 299 13.11 4.37 13.25
N LEU A 300 12.73 3.19 12.77
CA LEU A 300 12.07 3.01 11.48
C LEU A 300 10.56 2.84 11.63
N PRO A 301 9.75 3.43 10.73
CA PRO A 301 8.32 3.15 10.66
C PRO A 301 8.09 1.75 10.09
N THR A 302 7.01 1.09 10.53
CA THR A 302 6.63 -0.24 10.01
C THR A 302 6.20 -0.20 8.54
N LEU A 303 5.75 0.97 8.07
CA LEU A 303 5.13 1.11 6.76
C LEU A 303 4.03 0.04 6.57
N THR A 304 3.87 -0.50 5.37
CA THR A 304 2.94 -1.61 5.10
C THR A 304 3.57 -2.99 5.35
N GLY A 305 4.69 -3.07 6.06
CA GLY A 305 5.35 -4.33 6.43
C GLY A 305 4.44 -5.32 7.14
N PRO A 306 3.67 -4.89 8.17
CA PRO A 306 2.75 -5.78 8.88
C PRO A 306 1.70 -6.41 7.97
N PHE A 307 1.16 -5.66 7.00
CA PHE A 307 0.28 -6.19 5.97
C PHE A 307 0.97 -7.29 5.14
N CYS A 308 2.19 -7.03 4.66
CA CYS A 308 2.92 -8.01 3.85
C CYS A 308 3.16 -9.30 4.64
N VAL A 309 3.69 -9.19 5.86
CA VAL A 309 3.98 -10.35 6.73
C VAL A 309 2.71 -11.13 7.05
N ALA A 310 1.66 -10.45 7.53
CA ALA A 310 0.41 -11.11 7.86
C ALA A 310 -0.23 -11.80 6.65
N THR A 311 -0.30 -11.11 5.51
CA THR A 311 -0.86 -11.70 4.29
C THR A 311 -0.08 -12.93 3.84
N TRP A 312 1.26 -12.89 3.88
CA TRP A 312 2.08 -14.07 3.56
C TRP A 312 1.86 -15.22 4.52
N LEU A 313 1.70 -14.99 5.82
CA LEU A 313 1.39 -16.03 6.79
C LEU A 313 0.10 -16.80 6.44
N PHE A 314 -0.86 -16.14 5.79
CA PHE A 314 -2.12 -16.76 5.38
C PHE A 314 -2.09 -17.33 3.95
N LEU A 315 -1.15 -16.92 3.11
CA LEU A 315 -1.03 -17.42 1.72
C LEU A 315 -0.02 -18.56 1.59
N LEU A 316 1.12 -18.49 2.28
CA LEU A 316 2.19 -19.50 2.19
C LEU A 316 1.74 -20.94 2.53
N PRO A 317 0.83 -21.20 3.48
CA PRO A 317 0.33 -22.55 3.74
C PRO A 317 -0.46 -23.17 2.59
N LEU A 318 -0.75 -22.44 1.51
CA LEU A 318 -1.51 -22.88 0.33
C LEU A 318 -2.83 -23.56 0.72
N PHE A 319 -3.59 -22.93 1.61
CA PHE A 319 -4.82 -23.47 2.14
C PHE A 319 -5.85 -23.72 1.03
N LYS A 320 -6.41 -24.94 0.98
CA LYS A 320 -7.51 -25.28 0.09
C LYS A 320 -8.82 -25.20 0.87
N PHE A 321 -9.70 -24.30 0.47
CA PHE A 321 -11.03 -24.21 1.08
C PHE A 321 -11.95 -25.26 0.50
N TYR A 322 -12.83 -25.84 1.33
CA TYR A 322 -13.76 -26.87 0.92
C TYR A 322 -14.67 -26.39 -0.22
N GLY A 323 -14.77 -27.17 -1.28
CA GLY A 323 -15.56 -26.85 -2.47
C GLY A 323 -14.88 -25.92 -3.48
N SER A 324 -13.65 -25.50 -3.23
CA SER A 324 -12.87 -24.70 -4.19
C SER A 324 -11.85 -25.56 -4.93
N PRO A 325 -11.91 -25.66 -6.25
CA PRO A 325 -10.77 -26.16 -7.01
C PRO A 325 -9.66 -25.13 -6.91
N GLU A 326 -8.59 -25.41 -6.23
CA GLU A 326 -7.38 -24.61 -6.16
C GLU A 326 -7.58 -23.08 -5.94
N GLN A 327 -7.66 -22.68 -4.70
CA GLN A 327 -7.47 -21.28 -4.32
C GLN A 327 -5.98 -21.01 -4.15
N GLN A 328 -5.26 -21.05 -5.25
CA GLN A 328 -3.91 -20.49 -5.29
C GLN A 328 -4.02 -19.10 -5.86
N PRO A 329 -3.25 -18.14 -5.34
CA PRO A 329 -3.17 -16.82 -5.97
C PRO A 329 -2.63 -17.02 -7.38
N ASP A 330 -3.55 -17.11 -8.34
CA ASP A 330 -3.24 -17.06 -9.74
C ASP A 330 -3.40 -15.61 -10.17
N HIS A 331 -2.33 -15.00 -10.63
CA HIS A 331 -2.37 -13.66 -11.20
C HIS A 331 -3.44 -13.53 -12.27
N SER A 332 -3.71 -14.59 -13.03
CA SER A 332 -4.75 -14.59 -14.05
C SER A 332 -6.17 -14.47 -13.50
N GLN A 333 -6.41 -14.85 -12.24
CA GLN A 333 -7.73 -14.70 -11.61
C GLN A 333 -7.94 -13.28 -11.07
N TRP A 334 -6.88 -12.62 -10.62
CA TRP A 334 -6.96 -11.22 -10.25
C TRP A 334 -7.48 -10.32 -11.37
N HIS A 335 -7.11 -10.65 -12.60
CA HIS A 335 -7.58 -9.95 -13.80
C HIS A 335 -9.03 -10.24 -14.15
N LYS A 336 -9.54 -11.43 -13.83
CA LYS A 336 -10.91 -11.84 -14.19
C LYS A 336 -11.98 -11.32 -13.23
N ASP A 337 -11.66 -11.17 -11.97
CA ASP A 337 -12.63 -10.77 -10.94
C ASP A 337 -12.73 -9.24 -10.78
N ASN A 338 -11.72 -8.48 -11.23
CA ASN A 338 -11.71 -7.02 -11.31
C ASN A 338 -12.12 -6.48 -12.69
N LYS A 339 -13.13 -7.06 -13.33
CA LYS A 339 -13.70 -6.59 -14.60
C LYS A 339 -14.41 -5.24 -14.49
N SER A 340 -13.87 -4.28 -13.78
CA SER A 340 -14.58 -3.05 -13.50
C SER A 340 -14.28 -1.88 -14.45
N ASP A 341 -13.45 -2.07 -15.47
CA ASP A 341 -13.21 -1.04 -16.46
C ASP A 341 -13.57 -1.53 -17.87
N PRO A 342 -14.80 -1.19 -18.40
CA PRO A 342 -15.19 -1.52 -19.75
C PRO A 342 -14.38 -0.81 -20.84
N GLY A 343 -13.45 0.06 -20.46
CA GLY A 343 -12.54 0.78 -21.33
C GLY A 343 -11.11 0.24 -21.36
N ALA A 344 -10.83 -0.93 -20.75
CA ALA A 344 -9.56 -1.59 -20.95
C ALA A 344 -9.46 -2.02 -22.42
N PRO A 345 -8.48 -1.54 -23.21
CA PRO A 345 -8.34 -1.98 -24.58
C PRO A 345 -8.13 -3.49 -24.62
N ASP A 346 -8.95 -4.19 -25.39
CA ASP A 346 -8.71 -5.58 -25.74
C ASP A 346 -7.34 -5.69 -26.39
N LEU A 347 -6.49 -6.50 -25.81
CA LEU A 347 -5.14 -6.73 -26.22
C LEU A 347 -5.07 -8.05 -26.97
N ASN A 348 -5.51 -8.05 -28.21
CA ASN A 348 -5.13 -9.03 -29.20
C ASN A 348 -3.92 -8.55 -29.98
#